data_0fefa3d1a0482b6b89e2ac3e025608c0
#
_entry.id   0fefa3d1a0482b6b89e2ac3e025608c0
#
_cell.length_a   1.000
_cell.length_b   1.000
_cell.length_c   1.000
_cell.angle_alpha   90.00
_cell.angle_beta   90.00
_cell.angle_gamma   90.00
#
_symmetry.space_group_name_H-M   'P 1'
#
loop_
_entity.id
_entity.type
_entity.pdbx_description
1 polymer ?
#
loop_
_entity_poly.entity_id
_entity_poly.type
_entity_poly.pdbx_seq_one_letter_code
_entity_poly.pdbx_strand_id
1 'polypeptide(L)'
;MRRQRKETNYWMSYADLMSAMLMVFALLLTIVILDYREDMVEKQKQIDAVTNVKNDIIAALTEEFKGSNLNIEVDAQTGAIRFPGNILYDTGSSEVSKEGKKFLSTFVPKYFSIILQDKFKDEISSIIVEGHTDKDGPYIYNLNLSQSRAFSVVEVIYSEGFKEFPYKELSKNYLTSNGRSFMVPINNEDGSYNAEKSRRVEFLFRLKEEERIEEIQKLVTEE
;
A
#
# COMPACT_ATOMS: atom_id res chain seq x y z
N MET A 1 61.37 -68.36 1.77
CA MET A 1 59.99 -67.88 1.85
C MET A 1 59.97 -66.39 2.06
N ARG A 2 59.64 -65.55 1.04
CA ARG A 2 59.60 -64.09 1.07
C ARG A 2 58.20 -63.67 1.52
N ARG A 3 58.09 -63.11 2.75
CA ARG A 3 56.84 -62.59 3.29
C ARG A 3 56.49 -61.30 2.50
N GLN A 4 55.48 -61.33 1.67
CA GLN A 4 54.88 -60.16 1.06
C GLN A 4 54.26 -59.33 2.18
N ARG A 5 54.77 -58.12 2.39
CA ARG A 5 54.16 -57.09 3.22
C ARG A 5 52.87 -56.62 2.50
N LYS A 6 51.70 -56.90 3.06
CA LYS A 6 50.45 -56.29 2.64
C LYS A 6 50.58 -54.78 2.91
N GLU A 7 50.79 -54.02 1.89
CA GLU A 7 50.62 -52.56 2.00
C GLU A 7 49.15 -52.29 2.22
N THR A 8 48.79 -51.85 3.42
CA THR A 8 47.46 -51.40 3.77
C THR A 8 47.19 -50.10 3.00
N ASN A 9 46.21 -50.15 2.11
CA ASN A 9 45.89 -49.07 1.19
C ASN A 9 45.07 -47.95 1.92
N TYR A 10 45.76 -47.15 2.74
CA TYR A 10 45.19 -46.09 3.55
C TYR A 10 44.39 -45.08 2.71
N TRP A 11 44.74 -44.93 1.44
CA TRP A 11 44.03 -44.04 0.49
C TRP A 11 42.62 -44.51 0.20
N MET A 12 42.37 -45.82 0.19
CA MET A 12 41.02 -46.36 -0.08
C MET A 12 40.10 -46.14 1.12
N SER A 13 40.59 -46.28 2.33
CA SER A 13 39.82 -45.97 3.55
C SER A 13 39.55 -44.45 3.70
N TYR A 14 40.50 -43.61 3.28
CA TYR A 14 40.33 -42.18 3.30
C TYR A 14 39.29 -41.72 2.24
N ALA A 15 39.35 -42.27 1.03
CA ALA A 15 38.39 -41.97 -0.04
C ALA A 15 36.96 -42.44 0.36
N ASP A 16 36.81 -43.55 1.05
CA ASP A 16 35.51 -44.02 1.52
C ASP A 16 34.93 -43.13 2.62
N LEU A 17 35.75 -42.68 3.57
CA LEU A 17 35.35 -41.71 4.59
C LEU A 17 34.92 -40.38 3.96
N MET A 18 35.68 -39.86 2.99
CA MET A 18 35.36 -38.62 2.30
C MET A 18 34.07 -38.75 1.49
N SER A 19 33.85 -39.87 0.84
CA SER A 19 32.61 -40.15 0.10
C SER A 19 31.38 -40.23 1.04
N ALA A 20 31.53 -40.85 2.19
CA ALA A 20 30.47 -40.89 3.20
C ALA A 20 30.14 -39.49 3.74
N MET A 21 31.16 -38.68 4.07
CA MET A 21 30.94 -37.30 4.51
C MET A 21 30.28 -36.43 3.42
N LEU A 22 30.70 -36.59 2.17
CA LEU A 22 30.08 -35.87 1.03
C LEU A 22 28.60 -36.26 0.88
N MET A 23 28.26 -37.53 1.02
CA MET A 23 26.87 -38.01 0.94
C MET A 23 26.01 -37.42 2.06
N VAL A 24 26.51 -37.43 3.31
CA VAL A 24 25.81 -36.81 4.45
C VAL A 24 25.63 -35.30 4.21
N PHE A 25 26.67 -34.63 3.75
CA PHE A 25 26.58 -33.19 3.44
C PHE A 25 25.55 -32.90 2.33
N ALA A 26 25.56 -33.72 1.25
CA ALA A 26 24.57 -33.58 0.16
C ALA A 26 23.14 -33.84 0.64
N LEU A 27 22.92 -34.78 1.55
CA LEU A 27 21.61 -35.01 2.16
C LEU A 27 21.18 -33.84 3.03
N LEU A 28 22.06 -33.32 3.89
CA LEU A 28 21.76 -32.16 4.72
C LEU A 28 21.45 -30.90 3.85
N LEU A 29 22.25 -30.69 2.82
CA LEU A 29 22.01 -29.59 1.87
C LEU A 29 20.65 -29.72 1.16
N THR A 30 20.28 -30.95 0.79
CA THR A 30 18.99 -31.23 0.15
C THR A 30 17.84 -30.90 1.10
N ILE A 31 17.92 -31.27 2.38
CA ILE A 31 16.91 -30.94 3.38
C ILE A 31 16.78 -29.44 3.52
N VAL A 32 17.88 -28.71 3.70
CA VAL A 32 17.88 -27.24 3.82
C VAL A 32 17.26 -26.56 2.58
N ILE A 33 17.57 -27.08 1.38
CA ILE A 33 16.99 -26.53 0.14
C ILE A 33 15.47 -26.79 0.07
N LEU A 34 15.01 -27.95 0.53
CA LEU A 34 13.58 -28.28 0.54
C LEU A 34 12.82 -27.41 1.52
N ASP A 35 13.31 -27.23 2.75
CA ASP A 35 12.72 -26.34 3.75
C ASP A 35 12.67 -24.89 3.24
N TYR A 36 13.77 -24.40 2.66
CA TYR A 36 13.82 -23.06 2.08
C TYR A 36 12.82 -22.87 0.94
N ARG A 37 12.63 -23.89 0.08
CA ARG A 37 11.64 -23.83 -0.99
C ARG A 37 10.21 -23.78 -0.45
N GLU A 38 9.91 -24.53 0.59
CA GLU A 38 8.58 -24.55 1.22
C GLU A 38 8.24 -23.18 1.80
N ASP A 39 9.17 -22.59 2.54
CA ASP A 39 9.04 -21.21 3.07
C ASP A 39 8.83 -20.16 1.95
N MET A 40 9.57 -20.28 0.86
CA MET A 40 9.44 -19.35 -0.28
C MET A 40 8.08 -19.48 -0.96
N VAL A 41 7.56 -20.70 -1.11
CA VAL A 41 6.23 -20.92 -1.70
C VAL A 41 5.13 -20.35 -0.81
N GLU A 42 5.26 -20.49 0.50
CA GLU A 42 4.29 -19.94 1.45
C GLU A 42 4.30 -18.40 1.43
N LYS A 43 5.47 -17.78 1.47
CA LYS A 43 5.63 -16.32 1.34
C LYS A 43 5.04 -15.81 0.03
N GLN A 44 5.29 -16.51 -1.08
CA GLN A 44 4.74 -16.12 -2.38
C GLN A 44 3.21 -16.17 -2.39
N LYS A 45 2.61 -17.20 -1.79
CA LYS A 45 1.14 -17.29 -1.65
C LYS A 45 0.55 -16.13 -0.85
N GLN A 46 1.23 -15.70 0.22
CA GLN A 46 0.79 -14.55 1.02
C GLN A 46 0.84 -13.26 0.20
N ILE A 47 1.93 -13.02 -0.52
CA ILE A 47 2.07 -11.86 -1.42
C ILE A 47 1.00 -11.87 -2.51
N ASP A 48 0.76 -13.02 -3.13
CA ASP A 48 -0.25 -13.15 -4.18
C ASP A 48 -1.67 -12.90 -3.64
N ALA A 49 -1.98 -13.38 -2.43
CA ALA A 49 -3.27 -13.13 -1.80
C ALA A 49 -3.52 -11.62 -1.56
N VAL A 50 -2.54 -10.91 -1.00
CA VAL A 50 -2.60 -9.46 -0.78
C VAL A 50 -2.75 -8.70 -2.09
N THR A 51 -1.94 -9.08 -3.09
CA THR A 51 -1.98 -8.45 -4.42
C THR A 51 -3.34 -8.64 -5.09
N ASN A 52 -3.94 -9.82 -4.96
CA ASN A 52 -5.25 -10.12 -5.54
C ASN A 52 -6.36 -9.28 -4.88
N VAL A 53 -6.39 -9.18 -3.56
CA VAL A 53 -7.36 -8.34 -2.84
C VAL A 53 -7.22 -6.88 -3.25
N LYS A 54 -5.99 -6.37 -3.31
CA LYS A 54 -5.73 -5.00 -3.76
C LYS A 54 -6.23 -4.76 -5.18
N ASN A 55 -5.92 -5.65 -6.09
CA ASN A 55 -6.35 -5.55 -7.49
C ASN A 55 -7.88 -5.61 -7.63
N ASP A 56 -8.55 -6.45 -6.84
CA ASP A 56 -10.01 -6.54 -6.81
C ASP A 56 -10.64 -5.21 -6.35
N ILE A 57 -10.08 -4.58 -5.32
CA ILE A 57 -10.52 -3.26 -4.84
C ILE A 57 -10.29 -2.19 -5.91
N ILE A 58 -9.12 -2.16 -6.52
CA ILE A 58 -8.78 -1.20 -7.59
C ILE A 58 -9.73 -1.36 -8.78
N ALA A 59 -10.01 -2.61 -9.18
CA ALA A 59 -10.94 -2.90 -10.27
C ALA A 59 -12.36 -2.40 -9.94
N ALA A 60 -12.86 -2.67 -8.74
CA ALA A 60 -14.18 -2.22 -8.29
C ALA A 60 -14.28 -0.70 -8.21
N LEU A 61 -13.24 -0.01 -7.70
CA LEU A 61 -13.19 1.46 -7.69
C LEU A 61 -13.15 2.03 -9.10
N THR A 62 -12.33 1.43 -9.96
CA THR A 62 -12.22 1.87 -11.36
C THR A 62 -13.54 1.72 -12.11
N GLU A 63 -14.24 0.62 -11.92
CA GLU A 63 -15.54 0.37 -12.57
C GLU A 63 -16.62 1.36 -12.09
N GLU A 64 -16.72 1.60 -10.76
CA GLU A 64 -17.70 2.54 -10.19
C GLU A 64 -17.48 3.98 -10.65
N PHE A 65 -16.23 4.39 -10.75
CA PHE A 65 -15.90 5.78 -11.10
C PHE A 65 -15.62 5.99 -12.59
N LYS A 66 -15.53 4.92 -13.38
CA LYS A 66 -15.39 4.98 -14.84
C LYS A 66 -16.63 5.61 -15.47
N GLY A 67 -16.43 6.70 -16.18
CA GLY A 67 -17.53 7.43 -16.83
C GLY A 67 -18.42 8.25 -15.88
N SER A 68 -18.04 8.35 -14.59
CA SER A 68 -18.69 9.30 -13.70
C SER A 68 -18.36 10.73 -14.16
N ASN A 69 -19.33 11.66 -14.04
CA ASN A 69 -19.09 13.08 -14.29
C ASN A 69 -18.21 13.74 -13.21
N LEU A 70 -17.68 12.95 -12.31
CA LEU A 70 -16.72 13.37 -11.29
C LEU A 70 -15.33 13.39 -11.93
N ASN A 71 -14.64 14.52 -11.86
CA ASN A 71 -13.27 14.62 -12.36
C ASN A 71 -12.31 13.89 -11.38
N ILE A 72 -12.33 12.54 -11.43
CA ILE A 72 -11.62 11.63 -10.54
C ILE A 72 -10.63 10.81 -11.35
N GLU A 73 -9.43 10.66 -10.85
CA GLU A 73 -8.40 9.75 -11.35
C GLU A 73 -8.20 8.62 -10.33
N VAL A 74 -8.32 7.35 -10.76
CA VAL A 74 -8.00 6.17 -9.96
C VAL A 74 -6.61 5.71 -10.36
N ASP A 75 -5.69 5.72 -9.41
CA ASP A 75 -4.32 5.21 -9.62
C ASP A 75 -4.35 3.68 -9.74
N ALA A 76 -3.91 3.18 -10.89
CA ALA A 76 -3.97 1.74 -11.19
C ALA A 76 -3.02 0.88 -10.35
N GLN A 77 -2.03 1.46 -9.67
CA GLN A 77 -1.05 0.74 -8.86
C GLN A 77 -1.41 0.76 -7.38
N THR A 78 -1.86 1.90 -6.90
CA THR A 78 -2.13 2.12 -5.48
C THR A 78 -3.60 2.06 -5.11
N GLY A 79 -4.50 2.25 -6.08
CA GLY A 79 -5.92 2.42 -5.84
C GLY A 79 -6.27 3.79 -5.21
N ALA A 80 -5.31 4.69 -5.13
CA ALA A 80 -5.56 6.05 -4.66
C ALA A 80 -6.53 6.76 -5.60
N ILE A 81 -7.54 7.39 -5.02
CA ILE A 81 -8.45 8.23 -5.77
C ILE A 81 -8.02 9.67 -5.63
N ARG A 82 -7.66 10.28 -6.76
CA ARG A 82 -7.16 11.65 -6.85
C ARG A 82 -8.21 12.57 -7.48
N PHE A 83 -8.35 13.73 -6.92
CA PHE A 83 -9.11 14.81 -7.52
C PHE A 83 -8.49 16.18 -7.24
N PRO A 84 -8.57 17.13 -8.20
CA PRO A 84 -7.99 18.45 -8.04
C PRO A 84 -8.54 19.18 -6.82
N GLY A 85 -7.67 19.86 -6.10
CA GLY A 85 -8.05 20.60 -4.88
C GLY A 85 -9.07 21.73 -5.12
N ASN A 86 -9.11 22.31 -6.32
CA ASN A 86 -10.08 23.33 -6.72
C ASN A 86 -11.53 22.82 -6.82
N ILE A 87 -11.76 21.50 -6.82
CA ILE A 87 -13.10 20.91 -6.71
C ILE A 87 -13.64 21.08 -5.29
N LEU A 88 -12.78 20.99 -4.29
CA LEU A 88 -13.19 21.03 -2.89
C LEU A 88 -13.05 22.39 -2.25
N TYR A 89 -12.04 23.19 -2.65
CA TYR A 89 -11.65 24.40 -1.95
C TYR A 89 -11.52 25.59 -2.89
N ASP A 90 -11.87 26.75 -2.40
CA ASP A 90 -11.50 28.02 -3.02
C ASP A 90 -9.99 28.29 -2.87
N THR A 91 -9.45 29.16 -3.70
CA THR A 91 -8.03 29.50 -3.68
C THR A 91 -7.60 30.03 -2.30
N GLY A 92 -6.57 29.40 -1.73
CA GLY A 92 -6.05 29.75 -0.41
C GLY A 92 -6.88 29.29 0.77
N SER A 93 -8.06 28.67 0.54
CA SER A 93 -8.93 28.15 1.59
C SER A 93 -8.57 26.70 1.97
N SER A 94 -8.85 26.38 3.23
CA SER A 94 -8.90 24.98 3.73
C SER A 94 -10.32 24.58 4.11
N GLU A 95 -11.31 25.45 4.00
CA GLU A 95 -12.70 25.10 4.20
C GLU A 95 -13.30 24.52 2.92
N VAL A 96 -14.04 23.42 3.05
CA VAL A 96 -14.72 22.79 1.91
C VAL A 96 -15.85 23.69 1.43
N SER A 97 -15.80 24.06 0.16
CA SER A 97 -16.80 24.90 -0.51
C SER A 97 -18.17 24.21 -0.59
N LYS A 98 -19.21 24.95 -1.01
CA LYS A 98 -20.55 24.37 -1.24
C LYS A 98 -20.52 23.31 -2.35
N GLU A 99 -19.78 23.58 -3.41
CA GLU A 99 -19.57 22.66 -4.52
C GLU A 99 -18.79 21.42 -4.08
N GLY A 100 -17.77 21.60 -3.23
CA GLY A 100 -17.02 20.54 -2.61
C GLY A 100 -17.88 19.63 -1.72
N LYS A 101 -18.77 20.20 -0.92
CA LYS A 101 -19.72 19.42 -0.10
C LYS A 101 -20.68 18.60 -0.99
N LYS A 102 -21.14 19.15 -2.09
CA LYS A 102 -21.98 18.45 -3.06
C LYS A 102 -21.19 17.31 -3.73
N PHE A 103 -19.95 17.54 -4.11
CA PHE A 103 -19.06 16.51 -4.65
C PHE A 103 -18.89 15.38 -3.64
N LEU A 104 -18.49 15.68 -2.40
CA LEU A 104 -18.30 14.69 -1.35
C LEU A 104 -19.58 13.90 -1.05
N SER A 105 -20.74 14.54 -1.07
CA SER A 105 -22.03 13.85 -0.84
C SER A 105 -22.37 12.80 -1.91
N THR A 106 -21.77 12.91 -3.09
CA THR A 106 -21.91 11.94 -4.18
C THR A 106 -20.80 10.88 -4.16
N PHE A 107 -19.56 11.32 -3.90
CA PHE A 107 -18.38 10.47 -3.92
C PHE A 107 -18.28 9.55 -2.71
N VAL A 108 -18.40 10.10 -1.50
CA VAL A 108 -18.14 9.40 -0.23
C VAL A 108 -18.98 8.14 -0.05
N PRO A 109 -20.33 8.18 -0.27
CA PRO A 109 -21.15 6.98 -0.13
C PRO A 109 -20.71 5.84 -1.04
N LYS A 110 -20.36 6.14 -2.28
CA LYS A 110 -19.91 5.16 -3.27
C LYS A 110 -18.56 4.57 -2.88
N TYR A 111 -17.62 5.41 -2.50
CA TYR A 111 -16.28 4.99 -2.07
C TYR A 111 -16.34 4.03 -0.89
N PHE A 112 -17.03 4.41 0.19
CA PHE A 112 -17.15 3.56 1.37
C PHE A 112 -17.96 2.29 1.13
N SER A 113 -18.95 2.32 0.26
CA SER A 113 -19.72 1.12 -0.12
C SER A 113 -18.85 0.07 -0.81
N ILE A 114 -17.78 0.48 -1.50
CA ILE A 114 -16.84 -0.43 -2.14
C ILE A 114 -15.79 -0.90 -1.13
N ILE A 115 -15.12 0.04 -0.46
CA ILE A 115 -13.99 -0.29 0.42
C ILE A 115 -14.43 -1.11 1.65
N LEU A 116 -15.58 -0.81 2.23
CA LEU A 116 -16.08 -1.44 3.46
C LEU A 116 -17.14 -2.52 3.20
N GLN A 117 -17.33 -2.98 1.95
CA GLN A 117 -18.19 -4.13 1.71
C GLN A 117 -17.64 -5.39 2.39
N ASP A 118 -18.52 -6.35 2.67
CA ASP A 118 -18.16 -7.58 3.42
C ASP A 118 -16.98 -8.34 2.83
N LYS A 119 -16.78 -8.26 1.51
CA LYS A 119 -15.66 -8.89 0.82
C LYS A 119 -14.29 -8.30 1.20
N PHE A 120 -14.22 -6.99 1.53
CA PHE A 120 -12.95 -6.27 1.68
C PHE A 120 -12.70 -5.70 3.07
N LYS A 121 -13.74 -5.40 3.85
CA LYS A 121 -13.65 -4.67 5.12
C LYS A 121 -12.66 -5.27 6.11
N ASP A 122 -12.58 -6.61 6.14
CA ASP A 122 -11.72 -7.33 7.09
C ASP A 122 -10.23 -7.26 6.70
N GLU A 123 -9.94 -6.91 5.44
CA GLU A 123 -8.59 -6.73 4.92
C GLU A 123 -8.09 -5.28 5.03
N ILE A 124 -9.01 -4.32 5.23
CA ILE A 124 -8.64 -2.91 5.36
C ILE A 124 -8.03 -2.64 6.74
N SER A 125 -6.87 -2.00 6.75
CA SER A 125 -6.23 -1.46 7.96
C SER A 125 -6.66 -0.02 8.19
N SER A 126 -6.50 0.84 7.19
CA SER A 126 -6.81 2.26 7.30
C SER A 126 -7.26 2.87 5.98
N ILE A 127 -8.01 3.95 6.08
CA ILE A 127 -8.43 4.82 4.98
C ILE A 127 -7.90 6.21 5.30
N ILE A 128 -7.19 6.82 4.37
CA ILE A 128 -6.47 8.06 4.61
C ILE A 128 -6.93 9.11 3.59
N VAL A 129 -7.37 10.27 4.08
CA VAL A 129 -7.53 11.45 3.25
C VAL A 129 -6.21 12.22 3.28
N GLU A 130 -5.51 12.29 2.14
CA GLU A 130 -4.27 13.05 2.03
C GLU A 130 -4.47 14.37 1.29
N GLY A 131 -3.99 15.46 1.89
CA GLY A 131 -3.91 16.76 1.26
C GLY A 131 -2.51 17.03 0.72
N HIS A 132 -2.44 17.60 -0.50
CA HIS A 132 -1.19 17.98 -1.16
C HIS A 132 -1.25 19.42 -1.64
N THR A 133 -0.11 20.11 -1.63
CA THR A 133 0.07 21.45 -2.17
C THR A 133 1.06 21.43 -3.34
N ASP A 134 1.17 22.56 -4.02
CA ASP A 134 2.32 22.84 -4.88
C ASP A 134 3.52 23.32 -4.06
N LYS A 135 4.58 23.72 -4.75
CA LYS A 135 5.84 24.18 -4.14
C LYS A 135 5.82 25.66 -3.77
N ASP A 136 4.71 26.37 -3.98
CA ASP A 136 4.62 27.79 -3.69
C ASP A 136 4.49 28.01 -2.18
N GLY A 137 5.39 28.82 -1.63
CA GLY A 137 5.43 29.16 -0.21
C GLY A 137 6.28 28.23 0.67
N PRO A 138 6.42 28.60 1.97
CA PRO A 138 7.23 27.85 2.92
C PRO A 138 6.69 26.45 3.24
N TYR A 139 7.56 25.51 3.54
CA TYR A 139 7.20 24.13 3.88
C TYR A 139 6.15 24.03 5.00
N ILE A 140 6.35 24.73 6.12
CA ILE A 140 5.44 24.68 7.28
C ILE A 140 4.05 25.23 6.93
N TYR A 141 3.99 26.30 6.13
CA TYR A 141 2.71 26.83 5.64
C TYR A 141 1.97 25.79 4.80
N ASN A 142 2.66 25.17 3.84
CA ASN A 142 2.10 24.14 2.98
C ASN A 142 1.71 22.88 3.75
N LEU A 143 2.48 22.50 4.78
CA LEU A 143 2.15 21.39 5.64
C LEU A 143 0.85 21.66 6.42
N ASN A 144 0.74 22.81 7.04
CA ASN A 144 -0.48 23.22 7.74
C ASN A 144 -1.69 23.30 6.79
N LEU A 145 -1.52 23.90 5.61
CA LEU A 145 -2.59 24.02 4.61
C LEU A 145 -3.08 22.65 4.14
N SER A 146 -2.15 21.76 3.80
CA SER A 146 -2.48 20.39 3.36
C SER A 146 -3.16 19.58 4.45
N GLN A 147 -2.68 19.68 5.71
CA GLN A 147 -3.28 19.01 6.86
C GLN A 147 -4.70 19.54 7.13
N SER A 148 -4.88 20.86 7.15
CA SER A 148 -6.18 21.49 7.37
C SER A 148 -7.19 21.12 6.28
N ARG A 149 -6.75 21.03 5.03
CA ARG A 149 -7.59 20.59 3.91
C ARG A 149 -8.03 19.13 4.07
N ALA A 150 -7.09 18.24 4.36
CA ALA A 150 -7.42 16.83 4.58
C ALA A 150 -8.39 16.66 5.77
N PHE A 151 -8.15 17.39 6.85
CA PHE A 151 -8.98 17.33 8.04
C PHE A 151 -10.40 17.88 7.79
N SER A 152 -10.54 19.01 7.08
CA SER A 152 -11.85 19.59 6.77
C SER A 152 -12.75 18.66 5.92
N VAL A 153 -12.17 17.78 5.09
CA VAL A 153 -12.94 16.74 4.40
C VAL A 153 -13.55 15.78 5.41
N VAL A 154 -12.75 15.33 6.39
CA VAL A 154 -13.24 14.41 7.45
C VAL A 154 -14.31 15.09 8.30
N GLU A 155 -14.12 16.37 8.67
CA GLU A 155 -15.13 17.14 9.39
C GLU A 155 -16.46 17.21 8.62
N VAL A 156 -16.40 17.47 7.32
CA VAL A 156 -17.61 17.52 6.47
C VAL A 156 -18.30 16.17 6.42
N ILE A 157 -17.57 15.06 6.24
CA ILE A 157 -18.13 13.69 6.18
C ILE A 157 -18.92 13.36 7.46
N TYR A 158 -18.43 13.78 8.63
CA TYR A 158 -19.06 13.51 9.91
C TYR A 158 -19.91 14.65 10.47
N SER A 159 -20.09 15.74 9.72
CA SER A 159 -20.98 16.82 10.12
C SER A 159 -22.46 16.38 10.15
N GLU A 160 -23.27 17.01 11.00
CA GLU A 160 -24.71 16.75 11.10
C GLU A 160 -25.47 16.98 9.79
N GLY A 161 -24.97 17.90 8.95
CA GLY A 161 -25.55 18.22 7.66
C GLY A 161 -25.15 17.28 6.51
N PHE A 162 -24.26 16.32 6.74
CA PHE A 162 -23.85 15.38 5.71
C PHE A 162 -24.83 14.22 5.60
N LYS A 163 -25.21 13.87 4.36
CA LYS A 163 -26.15 12.79 4.09
C LYS A 163 -25.67 11.47 4.71
N GLU A 164 -26.58 10.74 5.35
CA GLU A 164 -26.31 9.39 5.83
C GLU A 164 -25.96 8.45 4.67
N PHE A 165 -24.98 7.56 4.89
CA PHE A 165 -24.54 6.58 3.92
C PHE A 165 -24.20 5.24 4.61
N PRO A 166 -24.21 4.13 3.84
CA PRO A 166 -23.80 2.83 4.36
C PRO A 166 -22.39 2.89 4.96
N TYR A 167 -22.18 2.21 6.10
CA TYR A 167 -20.89 2.13 6.79
C TYR A 167 -20.37 3.43 7.41
N LYS A 168 -21.15 4.52 7.50
CA LYS A 168 -20.70 5.80 8.11
C LYS A 168 -20.13 5.61 9.52
N GLU A 169 -20.83 4.89 10.40
CA GLU A 169 -20.34 4.62 11.75
C GLU A 169 -19.11 3.69 11.73
N LEU A 170 -19.13 2.67 10.89
CA LEU A 170 -17.99 1.75 10.74
C LEU A 170 -16.74 2.48 10.25
N SER A 171 -16.90 3.42 9.31
CA SER A 171 -15.78 4.16 8.70
C SER A 171 -14.95 4.95 9.72
N LYS A 172 -15.53 5.31 10.87
CA LYS A 172 -14.80 6.00 11.96
C LYS A 172 -13.63 5.20 12.54
N ASN A 173 -13.66 3.87 12.38
CA ASN A 173 -12.58 3.00 12.84
C ASN A 173 -11.40 2.94 11.88
N TYR A 174 -11.57 3.46 10.67
CA TYR A 174 -10.58 3.35 9.59
C TYR A 174 -10.10 4.70 9.09
N LEU A 175 -10.98 5.73 9.08
CA LEU A 175 -10.71 7.00 8.43
C LEU A 175 -9.79 7.89 9.25
N THR A 176 -8.73 8.38 8.61
CA THR A 176 -7.81 9.38 9.15
C THR A 176 -7.48 10.44 8.09
N SER A 177 -6.78 11.50 8.49
CA SER A 177 -6.35 12.57 7.58
C SER A 177 -4.86 12.87 7.74
N ASN A 178 -4.21 13.22 6.64
CA ASN A 178 -2.78 13.50 6.59
C ASN A 178 -2.46 14.66 5.62
N GLY A 179 -1.58 15.55 6.04
CA GLY A 179 -1.04 16.62 5.19
C GLY A 179 0.36 16.26 4.69
N ARG A 180 0.57 16.33 3.38
CA ARG A 180 1.84 15.95 2.75
C ARG A 180 2.65 17.13 2.25
N SER A 181 2.17 18.37 2.45
CA SER A 181 2.82 19.56 1.88
C SER A 181 3.05 19.34 0.36
N PHE A 182 4.21 19.71 -0.16
CA PHE A 182 4.66 19.49 -1.53
C PHE A 182 5.62 18.29 -1.68
N MET A 183 5.64 17.38 -0.70
CA MET A 183 6.61 16.26 -0.66
C MET A 183 6.42 15.22 -1.76
N VAL A 184 5.22 15.11 -2.32
CA VAL A 184 4.89 14.15 -3.36
C VAL A 184 4.34 14.89 -4.58
N PRO A 185 5.22 15.55 -5.36
CA PRO A 185 4.80 16.30 -6.55
C PRO A 185 4.35 15.35 -7.66
N ILE A 186 3.43 15.83 -8.49
CA ILE A 186 3.09 15.17 -9.76
C ILE A 186 3.82 15.91 -10.89
N ASN A 187 4.41 15.14 -11.79
CA ASN A 187 5.06 15.62 -12.98
C ASN A 187 4.21 15.29 -14.23
N ASN A 188 4.42 16.05 -15.28
CA ASN A 188 3.92 15.78 -16.61
C ASN A 188 4.69 14.58 -17.24
N GLU A 189 4.21 14.09 -18.37
CA GLU A 189 4.88 13.00 -19.11
C GLU A 189 6.30 13.35 -19.58
N ASP A 190 6.59 14.62 -19.78
CA ASP A 190 7.92 15.13 -20.13
C ASP A 190 8.86 15.28 -18.91
N GLY A 191 8.41 14.92 -17.72
CA GLY A 191 9.15 15.03 -16.46
C GLY A 191 9.07 16.42 -15.80
N SER A 192 8.47 17.43 -16.43
CA SER A 192 8.30 18.75 -15.85
C SER A 192 7.29 18.74 -14.71
N TYR A 193 7.51 19.58 -13.69
CA TYR A 193 6.62 19.71 -12.55
C TYR A 193 5.24 20.23 -12.93
N ASN A 194 4.18 19.56 -12.47
CA ASN A 194 2.80 19.98 -12.67
C ASN A 194 2.20 20.52 -11.36
N ALA A 195 2.17 21.83 -11.21
CA ALA A 195 1.65 22.49 -10.02
C ALA A 195 0.14 22.23 -9.83
N GLU A 196 -0.63 22.22 -10.92
CA GLU A 196 -2.09 22.01 -10.87
C GLU A 196 -2.44 20.63 -10.37
N LYS A 197 -1.85 19.57 -10.94
CA LYS A 197 -2.05 18.19 -10.49
C LYS A 197 -1.46 17.94 -9.10
N SER A 198 -0.44 18.71 -8.70
CA SER A 198 0.16 18.60 -7.36
C SER A 198 -0.77 19.14 -6.27
N ARG A 199 -1.59 20.16 -6.55
CA ARG A 199 -2.64 20.66 -5.65
C ARG A 199 -3.86 19.75 -5.70
N ARG A 200 -3.86 18.70 -4.89
CA ARG A 200 -4.88 17.66 -4.93
C ARG A 200 -5.25 17.14 -3.55
N VAL A 201 -6.34 16.41 -3.52
CA VAL A 201 -6.71 15.54 -2.40
C VAL A 201 -6.73 14.10 -2.91
N GLU A 202 -6.24 13.19 -2.09
CA GLU A 202 -6.26 11.77 -2.36
C GLU A 202 -7.02 11.02 -1.28
N PHE A 203 -7.83 10.04 -1.68
CA PHE A 203 -8.34 9.00 -0.78
C PHE A 203 -7.54 7.73 -1.03
N LEU A 204 -6.85 7.27 0.00
CA LEU A 204 -6.04 6.05 -0.03
C LEU A 204 -6.62 5.03 0.92
N PHE A 205 -6.41 3.76 0.62
CA PHE A 205 -6.63 2.68 1.57
C PHE A 205 -5.34 1.90 1.78
N ARG A 206 -5.20 1.29 2.95
CA ARG A 206 -4.10 0.36 3.27
C ARG A 206 -4.68 -0.97 3.69
N LEU A 207 -4.01 -2.04 3.30
CA LEU A 207 -4.35 -3.40 3.69
C LEU A 207 -3.55 -3.80 4.92
N LYS A 208 -4.13 -4.61 5.80
CA LYS A 208 -3.49 -5.12 7.03
C LYS A 208 -2.20 -5.89 6.74
N GLU A 209 -2.23 -6.72 5.71
CA GLU A 209 -1.04 -7.49 5.34
C GLU A 209 0.07 -6.63 4.71
N GLU A 210 -0.25 -5.56 4.01
CA GLU A 210 0.76 -4.59 3.53
C GLU A 210 1.50 -3.97 4.72
N GLU A 211 0.79 -3.54 5.76
CA GLU A 211 1.39 -2.98 6.96
C GLU A 211 2.27 -3.99 7.70
N ARG A 212 1.82 -5.24 7.80
CA ARG A 212 2.62 -6.33 8.39
C ARG A 212 3.91 -6.62 7.61
N ILE A 213 3.84 -6.63 6.30
CA ILE A 213 5.02 -6.83 5.44
C ILE A 213 6.01 -5.66 5.62
N GLU A 214 5.53 -4.42 5.66
CA GLU A 214 6.37 -3.25 5.91
C GLU A 214 7.03 -3.30 7.30
N GLU A 215 6.30 -3.74 8.32
CA GLU A 215 6.83 -3.90 9.68
C GLU A 215 7.95 -4.95 9.75
N ILE A 216 7.73 -6.12 9.14
CA ILE A 216 8.73 -7.19 9.07
C ILE A 216 9.98 -6.71 8.32
N GLN A 217 9.82 -6.02 7.20
CA GLN A 217 10.94 -5.49 6.43
C GLN A 217 11.78 -4.48 7.22
N LYS A 218 11.15 -3.62 8.01
CA LYS A 218 11.87 -2.68 8.89
C LYS A 218 12.70 -3.39 9.95
N LEU A 219 12.13 -4.41 10.59
CA LEU A 219 12.84 -5.19 11.62
C LEU A 219 14.06 -5.93 11.06
N VAL A 220 13.98 -6.40 9.81
CA VAL A 220 15.09 -7.11 9.14
C VAL A 220 16.18 -6.15 8.63
N THR A 221 15.86 -4.88 8.37
CA THR A 221 16.81 -3.89 7.86
C THR A 221 17.51 -3.09 8.96
N GLU A 222 17.05 -3.18 10.21
CA GLU A 222 17.66 -2.53 11.38
C GLU A 222 18.69 -3.43 12.12
N GLU A 223 18.88 -4.69 11.68
CA GLU A 223 19.96 -5.60 12.08
C GLU A 223 21.15 -5.54 11.10
#